data_6cb227f1422b6a48aa9f775626d70b7b
#
_entry.id   6cb227f1422b6a48aa9f775626d70b7b
#
_cell.length_a   1.000
_cell.length_b   1.000
_cell.length_c   1.000
_cell.angle_alpha   90.00
_cell.angle_beta   90.00
_cell.angle_gamma   90.00
#
_symmetry.space_group_name_H-M   'P 1'
#
loop_
_entity.id
_entity.type
_entity.pdbx_description
1 polymer ?
#
loop_
_entity_poly.entity_id
_entity_poly.type
_entity_poly.pdbx_seq_one_letter_code
_entity_poly.pdbx_strand_id
1 'polypeptide(L)'
;MYPVSEAFLQAVQGNTRKYYWTGKITTVAGAEYPFTQEDIVKGSGYITAQCCGNSEIELGAVYAAEMGISLFLDIDRYTLEEAEVELSYNLRLADGTYEAVLMGIFEVSEANRTVHVLELKAYDRMLRFDRSFNGFETIGTAYGMMALCSTACGVELAQSQTEIEALPNGSELLSIYPENDIETYRDVLYFTAQVLGGFFCINREGKLEFRQYRETPVMEIQQKHRFSSSFSDFVTRYTAVSSTNLRTQTSEYYALEEDDGLTMNLGVNPLLQFGLEETREELCRNILTALSAVNYVPFDSDTIGNPALDLGDVLTFSGGQADAQQITCVTSFTVKIGGRQSLKCVGKNPRLSQAKSKNDKNISGLLNQIEAGKIGIHTFTNASEYSIGETDVRIISIEFASKEENHAQFFGQVVVDVEAQAVEKSAQASGTIVIPFPSSGSGAAGNAGTEDGPSGMEAEAGDAEDGVSGEETTNISVDVSLPVTWTEDGKAVCYVTFELNNAKILLHHPVETWHSGKHILSLYYPIENIVPNITNTFNVYLRMEDGSGSVGIGDCIASISGQAMAAAAAWDGRIDIEETAALFSVGGGLQGKSVTDVMAVGTMELVQKSYSDTLTAKPKIGAFCRPVTLPVSSDSE
;
A
#
# COMPACT_ATOMS: atom_id res chain seq x y z
N MET A 1 18.62 -5.92 32.96
CA MET A 1 18.17 -6.89 33.98
C MET A 1 17.33 -6.13 35.00
N TYR A 2 16.20 -6.68 35.38
CA TYR A 2 15.33 -6.12 36.42
C TYR A 2 16.10 -5.96 37.74
N PRO A 3 15.94 -4.83 38.45
CA PRO A 3 16.69 -4.56 39.66
C PRO A 3 16.27 -5.52 40.78
N VAL A 4 17.22 -6.30 41.26
CA VAL A 4 17.08 -7.26 42.37
C VAL A 4 18.27 -7.17 43.30
N SER A 5 18.13 -7.66 44.52
CA SER A 5 19.24 -7.69 45.47
C SER A 5 20.35 -8.68 45.05
N GLU A 6 21.55 -8.48 45.55
CA GLU A 6 22.65 -9.43 45.36
C GLU A 6 22.34 -10.78 46.02
N ALA A 7 21.62 -10.75 47.12
CA ALA A 7 21.13 -11.97 47.78
C ALA A 7 20.18 -12.78 46.88
N PHE A 8 19.34 -12.09 46.08
CA PHE A 8 18.51 -12.74 45.08
C PHE A 8 19.37 -13.39 43.99
N LEU A 9 20.35 -12.67 43.44
CA LEU A 9 21.25 -13.21 42.41
C LEU A 9 22.03 -14.44 42.89
N GLN A 10 22.44 -14.48 44.16
CA GLN A 10 23.07 -15.64 44.75
C GLN A 10 22.08 -16.79 44.93
N ALA A 11 20.88 -16.52 45.44
CA ALA A 11 19.85 -17.51 45.64
C ALA A 11 19.35 -18.14 44.33
N VAL A 12 19.21 -17.34 43.26
CA VAL A 12 18.77 -17.85 41.96
C VAL A 12 19.80 -18.71 41.25
N GLN A 13 21.09 -18.60 41.62
CA GLN A 13 22.18 -19.46 41.12
C GLN A 13 22.39 -20.71 41.99
N GLY A 14 21.68 -20.83 43.10
CA GLY A 14 21.75 -21.96 44.00
C GLY A 14 21.28 -23.26 43.36
N ASN A 15 21.84 -24.39 43.85
CA ASN A 15 21.44 -25.72 43.37
C ASN A 15 20.02 -26.11 43.78
N THR A 16 19.49 -25.51 44.83
CA THR A 16 18.13 -25.70 45.32
C THR A 16 17.45 -24.35 45.51
N ARG A 17 16.26 -24.20 44.95
CA ARG A 17 15.49 -22.96 45.07
C ARG A 17 14.11 -23.25 45.64
N LYS A 18 13.68 -22.43 46.62
CA LYS A 18 12.31 -22.40 47.08
C LYS A 18 11.66 -21.13 46.58
N TYR A 19 10.65 -21.27 45.77
CA TYR A 19 9.92 -20.14 45.18
C TYR A 19 8.43 -20.49 45.07
N TYR A 20 7.63 -19.47 44.89
CA TYR A 20 6.22 -19.57 44.55
C TYR A 20 5.79 -18.39 43.68
N TRP A 21 4.71 -18.62 42.95
CA TRP A 21 4.12 -17.60 42.11
C TRP A 21 2.89 -17.02 42.78
N THR A 22 2.66 -15.69 42.60
CA THR A 22 1.47 -14.97 42.97
C THR A 22 1.03 -14.07 41.84
N GLY A 23 -0.24 -13.76 41.77
CA GLY A 23 -0.74 -12.80 40.84
C GLY A 23 -2.06 -12.23 41.29
N LYS A 24 -2.54 -11.28 40.52
CA LYS A 24 -3.79 -10.60 40.74
C LYS A 24 -4.43 -10.28 39.39
N ILE A 25 -5.72 -10.53 39.26
CA ILE A 25 -6.51 -10.08 38.12
C ILE A 25 -7.33 -8.89 38.60
N THR A 26 -7.22 -7.76 37.88
CA THR A 26 -8.01 -6.56 38.16
C THR A 26 -8.91 -6.28 36.96
N THR A 27 -10.22 -6.33 37.15
CA THR A 27 -11.18 -6.05 36.08
C THR A 27 -11.27 -4.55 35.80
N VAL A 28 -11.78 -4.17 34.65
CA VAL A 28 -12.06 -2.76 34.31
C VAL A 28 -12.98 -2.10 35.32
N ALA A 29 -13.89 -2.85 35.94
CA ALA A 29 -14.77 -2.37 37.00
C ALA A 29 -14.08 -2.21 38.37
N GLY A 30 -12.78 -2.56 38.48
CA GLY A 30 -11.98 -2.45 39.69
C GLY A 30 -12.14 -3.63 40.65
N ALA A 31 -12.77 -4.75 40.25
CA ALA A 31 -12.79 -5.96 41.07
C ALA A 31 -11.43 -6.68 41.01
N GLU A 32 -10.91 -7.04 42.18
CA GLU A 32 -9.61 -7.69 42.30
C GLU A 32 -9.76 -9.17 42.67
N TYR A 33 -9.05 -10.04 41.98
CA TYR A 33 -9.01 -11.47 42.21
C TYR A 33 -7.56 -11.91 42.39
N PRO A 34 -7.04 -11.96 43.62
CA PRO A 34 -5.70 -12.49 43.90
C PRO A 34 -5.67 -14.00 43.69
N PHE A 35 -4.54 -14.51 43.19
CA PHE A 35 -4.29 -15.92 43.03
C PHE A 35 -2.86 -16.28 43.43
N THR A 36 -2.68 -17.55 43.80
CA THR A 36 -1.41 -18.09 44.22
C THR A 36 -0.99 -19.26 43.32
N GLN A 37 0.17 -19.81 43.55
CA GLN A 37 0.64 -20.97 42.80
C GLN A 37 -0.31 -22.19 42.89
N GLU A 38 -1.11 -22.31 43.95
CA GLU A 38 -2.07 -23.41 44.15
C GLU A 38 -3.27 -23.29 43.19
N ASP A 39 -3.58 -22.06 42.80
CA ASP A 39 -4.67 -21.75 41.84
C ASP A 39 -4.22 -21.94 40.39
N ILE A 40 -2.91 -22.04 40.11
CA ILE A 40 -2.36 -22.18 38.77
C ILE A 40 -2.36 -23.66 38.36
N VAL A 41 -2.97 -23.95 37.21
CA VAL A 41 -2.90 -25.29 36.60
C VAL A 41 -1.45 -25.64 36.27
N LYS A 42 -0.94 -26.71 36.78
CA LYS A 42 0.46 -27.10 36.66
C LYS A 42 0.90 -27.19 35.20
N GLY A 43 1.93 -26.43 34.85
CA GLY A 43 2.53 -26.41 33.51
C GLY A 43 1.78 -25.60 32.46
N SER A 44 0.72 -24.90 32.84
CA SER A 44 -0.06 -24.08 31.91
C SER A 44 0.50 -22.67 31.67
N GLY A 45 1.26 -22.13 32.65
CA GLY A 45 1.68 -20.73 32.62
C GLY A 45 2.97 -20.49 31.84
N TYR A 46 2.97 -19.45 31.03
CA TYR A 46 4.17 -18.97 30.33
C TYR A 46 4.13 -17.47 30.10
N ILE A 47 5.32 -16.89 29.94
CA ILE A 47 5.53 -15.51 29.43
C ILE A 47 6.55 -15.61 28.32
N THR A 48 6.24 -15.06 27.16
CA THR A 48 7.16 -14.96 26.00
C THR A 48 7.31 -13.52 25.59
N ALA A 49 8.56 -13.09 25.39
CA ALA A 49 8.88 -11.76 24.90
C ALA A 49 10.04 -11.82 23.90
N GLN A 50 10.07 -10.89 22.97
CA GLN A 50 11.14 -10.76 21.96
C GLN A 50 11.35 -9.31 21.58
N CYS A 51 12.59 -8.97 21.18
CA CYS A 51 12.96 -7.66 20.64
C CYS A 51 13.51 -7.75 19.20
N CYS A 52 13.45 -8.91 18.58
CA CYS A 52 13.85 -9.15 17.20
C CYS A 52 12.93 -10.19 16.59
N GLY A 53 12.90 -10.27 15.27
CA GLY A 53 12.33 -11.39 14.55
C GLY A 53 13.11 -12.70 14.77
N ASN A 54 12.82 -13.74 13.99
CA ASN A 54 13.37 -15.07 14.22
C ASN A 54 14.78 -15.31 13.63
N SER A 55 15.30 -14.41 12.82
CA SER A 55 16.49 -14.67 12.00
C SER A 55 17.64 -13.71 12.18
N GLU A 56 17.37 -12.46 12.56
CA GLU A 56 18.38 -11.40 12.67
C GLU A 56 18.05 -10.37 13.75
N ILE A 57 19.07 -9.62 14.17
CA ILE A 57 18.87 -8.48 15.06
C ILE A 57 18.25 -7.34 14.27
N GLU A 58 17.26 -6.69 14.83
CA GLU A 58 16.49 -5.62 14.22
C GLU A 58 16.63 -4.33 15.03
N LEU A 59 16.63 -3.19 14.34
CA LEU A 59 16.37 -1.89 14.94
C LEU A 59 14.93 -1.48 14.68
N GLY A 60 14.32 -0.85 15.67
CA GLY A 60 12.92 -0.43 15.56
C GLY A 60 11.91 -1.44 16.08
N ALA A 61 12.32 -2.59 16.58
CA ALA A 61 11.39 -3.61 17.06
C ALA A 61 10.44 -3.09 18.16
N VAL A 62 9.15 -3.45 18.03
CA VAL A 62 8.04 -3.04 18.92
C VAL A 62 7.09 -4.22 19.16
N TYR A 63 7.65 -5.35 19.55
CA TYR A 63 6.89 -6.56 19.80
C TYR A 63 6.16 -6.52 21.14
N ALA A 64 4.93 -7.02 21.16
CA ALA A 64 4.18 -7.23 22.39
C ALA A 64 4.64 -8.52 23.07
N ALA A 65 4.77 -8.50 24.39
CA ALA A 65 4.95 -9.72 25.16
C ALA A 65 3.61 -10.43 25.38
N GLU A 66 3.64 -11.76 25.33
CA GLU A 66 2.48 -12.62 25.51
C GLU A 66 2.57 -13.40 26.83
N MET A 67 1.46 -13.50 27.53
CA MET A 67 1.30 -14.34 28.72
C MET A 67 0.09 -15.26 28.53
N GLY A 68 0.28 -16.56 28.78
CA GLY A 68 -0.80 -17.52 28.89
C GLY A 68 -0.80 -18.16 30.28
N ILE A 69 -1.99 -18.34 30.87
CA ILE A 69 -2.14 -18.98 32.17
C ILE A 69 -3.51 -19.63 32.30
N SER A 70 -3.57 -20.81 32.95
CA SER A 70 -4.83 -21.45 33.29
C SER A 70 -4.98 -21.48 34.81
N LEU A 71 -6.14 -21.08 35.32
CA LEU A 71 -6.40 -20.89 36.74
C LEU A 71 -7.64 -21.67 37.19
N PHE A 72 -7.60 -22.16 38.42
CA PHE A 72 -8.76 -22.73 39.11
C PHE A 72 -9.55 -21.64 39.86
N LEU A 73 -10.02 -20.64 39.13
CA LEU A 73 -10.80 -19.51 39.67
C LEU A 73 -12.20 -19.49 39.07
N ASP A 74 -13.17 -19.18 39.92
CA ASP A 74 -14.56 -19.02 39.52
C ASP A 74 -14.88 -17.55 39.29
N ILE A 75 -14.43 -17.03 38.13
CA ILE A 75 -14.66 -15.65 37.70
C ILE A 75 -15.50 -15.72 36.43
N ASP A 76 -16.45 -14.82 36.29
CA ASP A 76 -17.21 -14.67 35.05
C ASP A 76 -16.29 -14.15 33.94
N ARG A 77 -16.06 -14.98 32.91
CA ARG A 77 -15.16 -14.66 31.80
C ARG A 77 -15.54 -13.36 31.06
N TYR A 78 -16.81 -13.01 31.04
CA TYR A 78 -17.30 -11.79 30.38
C TYR A 78 -16.91 -10.50 31.11
N THR A 79 -16.46 -10.58 32.36
CA THR A 79 -15.94 -9.44 33.12
C THR A 79 -14.43 -9.26 32.95
N LEU A 80 -13.78 -10.15 32.19
CA LEU A 80 -12.32 -10.20 32.03
C LEU A 80 -11.83 -9.56 30.73
N GLU A 81 -12.71 -9.04 29.90
CA GLU A 81 -12.31 -8.25 28.74
C GLU A 81 -11.52 -7.03 29.22
N GLU A 82 -10.32 -6.83 28.66
CA GLU A 82 -9.38 -5.76 29.06
C GLU A 82 -8.98 -5.76 30.55
N ALA A 83 -9.22 -6.85 31.28
CA ALA A 83 -8.74 -6.97 32.65
C ALA A 83 -7.22 -7.08 32.70
N GLU A 84 -6.60 -6.48 33.71
CA GLU A 84 -5.15 -6.55 33.90
C GLU A 84 -4.78 -7.76 34.77
N VAL A 85 -3.75 -8.50 34.33
CA VAL A 85 -3.15 -9.60 35.08
C VAL A 85 -1.74 -9.19 35.48
N GLU A 86 -1.52 -9.06 36.77
CA GLU A 86 -0.21 -8.85 37.37
C GLU A 86 0.33 -10.17 37.86
N LEU A 87 1.59 -10.51 37.52
CA LEU A 87 2.22 -11.78 37.91
C LEU A 87 3.56 -11.51 38.58
N SER A 88 3.82 -12.19 39.71
CA SER A 88 5.05 -12.04 40.49
C SER A 88 5.67 -13.40 40.83
N TYR A 89 7.01 -13.45 40.76
CA TYR A 89 7.83 -14.57 41.18
C TYR A 89 8.48 -14.24 42.53
N ASN A 90 8.28 -15.08 43.55
CA ASN A 90 8.78 -14.87 44.91
C ASN A 90 9.87 -15.91 45.23
N LEU A 91 11.11 -15.49 45.39
CA LEU A 91 12.26 -16.34 45.68
C LEU A 91 12.64 -16.23 47.14
N ARG A 92 12.80 -17.40 47.82
CA ARG A 92 13.30 -17.43 49.17
C ARG A 92 14.81 -17.15 49.20
N LEU A 93 15.22 -16.19 49.98
CA LEU A 93 16.60 -15.84 50.23
C LEU A 93 17.24 -16.72 51.32
N ALA A 94 18.56 -16.58 51.50
CA ALA A 94 19.31 -17.34 52.46
C ALA A 94 18.90 -17.09 53.93
N ASP A 95 18.45 -15.88 54.22
CA ASP A 95 17.95 -15.48 55.54
C ASP A 95 16.51 -15.97 55.84
N GLY A 96 15.88 -16.61 54.86
CA GLY A 96 14.53 -17.15 54.98
C GLY A 96 13.43 -16.19 54.54
N THR A 97 13.72 -14.93 54.26
CA THR A 97 12.78 -13.96 53.67
C THR A 97 12.50 -14.25 52.20
N TYR A 98 11.49 -13.62 51.62
CA TYR A 98 11.17 -13.76 50.22
C TYR A 98 11.33 -12.38 49.52
N GLU A 99 12.00 -12.40 48.39
CA GLU A 99 12.07 -11.23 47.48
C GLU A 99 11.20 -11.50 46.24
N ALA A 100 10.32 -10.53 45.94
CA ALA A 100 9.38 -10.62 44.82
C ALA A 100 9.98 -9.94 43.58
N VAL A 101 9.85 -10.58 42.46
CA VAL A 101 10.15 -10.00 41.13
C VAL A 101 8.86 -9.92 40.35
N LEU A 102 8.46 -8.70 40.00
CA LEU A 102 7.33 -8.46 39.10
C LEU A 102 7.69 -8.98 37.72
N MET A 103 6.84 -9.85 37.14
CA MET A 103 7.08 -10.46 35.85
C MET A 103 6.41 -9.73 34.69
N GLY A 104 5.47 -8.84 34.98
CA GLY A 104 4.78 -7.97 34.04
C GLY A 104 3.33 -7.73 34.42
N ILE A 105 2.74 -6.77 33.71
CA ILE A 105 1.31 -6.45 33.71
C ILE A 105 0.79 -6.69 32.30
N PHE A 106 -0.20 -7.56 32.18
CA PHE A 106 -0.75 -8.02 30.91
C PHE A 106 -2.24 -7.77 30.84
N GLU A 107 -2.75 -7.39 29.68
CA GLU A 107 -4.18 -7.14 29.41
C GLU A 107 -4.78 -8.39 28.77
N VAL A 108 -5.88 -8.87 29.33
CA VAL A 108 -6.56 -10.07 28.86
C VAL A 108 -7.18 -9.81 27.49
N SER A 109 -6.73 -10.58 26.51
CA SER A 109 -7.26 -10.59 25.15
C SER A 109 -8.26 -11.72 24.94
N GLU A 110 -8.02 -12.88 25.57
CA GLU A 110 -8.89 -14.04 25.46
C GLU A 110 -9.10 -14.67 26.84
N ALA A 111 -10.36 -14.94 27.20
CA ALA A 111 -10.74 -15.66 28.40
C ALA A 111 -11.66 -16.82 28.04
N ASN A 112 -11.16 -18.05 28.14
CA ASN A 112 -11.90 -19.26 27.88
C ASN A 112 -12.15 -20.02 29.17
N ARG A 113 -13.29 -20.67 29.29
CA ARG A 113 -13.64 -21.47 30.48
C ARG A 113 -13.99 -22.90 30.08
N THR A 114 -13.30 -23.83 30.71
CA THR A 114 -13.55 -25.25 30.57
C THR A 114 -13.91 -25.80 31.94
N VAL A 115 -15.18 -26.06 32.21
CA VAL A 115 -15.76 -26.54 33.46
C VAL A 115 -15.24 -25.80 34.70
N HIS A 116 -14.03 -26.15 35.21
CA HIS A 116 -13.42 -25.58 36.41
C HIS A 116 -12.14 -24.79 36.16
N VAL A 117 -11.70 -24.69 34.91
CA VAL A 117 -10.46 -24.01 34.52
C VAL A 117 -10.79 -22.76 33.72
N LEU A 118 -10.24 -21.64 34.14
CA LEU A 118 -10.23 -20.39 33.42
C LEU A 118 -8.90 -20.30 32.69
N GLU A 119 -8.93 -20.26 31.37
CA GLU A 119 -7.77 -20.11 30.48
C GLU A 119 -7.68 -18.69 30.00
N LEU A 120 -6.58 -18.01 30.32
CA LEU A 120 -6.32 -16.62 29.93
C LEU A 120 -5.17 -16.55 28.97
N LYS A 121 -5.35 -15.75 27.93
CA LYS A 121 -4.29 -15.26 27.06
C LYS A 121 -4.29 -13.73 27.12
N ALA A 122 -3.14 -13.17 27.42
CA ALA A 122 -3.00 -11.74 27.67
C ALA A 122 -1.72 -11.22 27.00
N TYR A 123 -1.71 -9.96 26.68
CA TYR A 123 -0.56 -9.27 26.08
C TYR A 123 -0.21 -8.06 26.93
N ASP A 124 1.03 -7.59 26.80
CA ASP A 124 1.40 -6.32 27.41
C ASP A 124 0.74 -5.13 26.70
N ARG A 125 0.91 -3.94 27.25
CA ARG A 125 0.27 -2.72 26.75
C ARG A 125 0.81 -2.25 25.39
N MET A 126 1.72 -2.98 24.72
CA MET A 126 2.20 -2.66 23.39
C MET A 126 1.06 -2.71 22.34
N LEU A 127 0.06 -3.58 22.54
CA LEU A 127 -1.10 -3.65 21.64
C LEU A 127 -1.92 -2.35 21.60
N ARG A 128 -1.86 -1.52 22.65
CA ARG A 128 -2.57 -0.22 22.66
C ARG A 128 -2.06 0.72 21.57
N PHE A 129 -0.82 0.53 21.11
CA PHE A 129 -0.20 1.34 20.05
C PHE A 129 -0.64 0.94 18.63
N ASP A 130 -1.41 -0.14 18.44
CA ASP A 130 -2.03 -0.52 17.16
C ASP A 130 -3.20 0.41 16.78
N ARG A 131 -3.46 1.42 17.57
CA ARG A 131 -4.44 2.47 17.28
C ARG A 131 -3.99 3.28 16.08
N SER A 132 -4.96 3.62 15.18
CA SER A 132 -4.71 4.44 14.00
C SER A 132 -4.07 5.77 14.36
N PHE A 133 -3.02 6.12 13.61
CA PHE A 133 -2.26 7.35 13.82
C PHE A 133 -3.01 8.57 13.26
N ASN A 134 -2.99 9.67 14.01
CA ASN A 134 -3.62 10.94 13.61
C ASN A 134 -2.75 12.18 13.90
N GLY A 135 -1.45 11.97 14.16
CA GLY A 135 -0.50 13.03 14.51
C GLY A 135 0.35 13.50 13.32
N PHE A 136 -0.23 13.58 12.11
CA PHE A 136 0.46 14.11 10.95
C PHE A 136 0.89 15.57 11.17
N GLU A 137 2.00 15.96 10.54
CA GLU A 137 2.65 17.27 10.70
C GLU A 137 3.31 17.48 12.09
N THR A 138 3.46 16.42 12.89
CA THR A 138 4.18 16.51 14.16
C THR A 138 5.66 16.75 13.92
N ILE A 139 6.21 17.76 14.59
CA ILE A 139 7.64 18.07 14.64
C ILE A 139 8.07 18.05 16.10
N GLY A 140 9.15 17.36 16.40
CA GLY A 140 9.68 17.27 17.76
C GLY A 140 10.90 16.38 17.87
N THR A 141 11.44 16.24 19.08
CA THR A 141 12.52 15.30 19.39
C THR A 141 11.98 13.86 19.46
N ALA A 142 12.88 12.88 19.53
CA ALA A 142 12.49 11.48 19.76
C ALA A 142 11.60 11.33 21.00
N TYR A 143 11.89 12.05 22.10
CA TYR A 143 11.01 12.08 23.27
C TYR A 143 9.64 12.67 22.94
N GLY A 144 9.57 13.70 22.10
CA GLY A 144 8.31 14.27 21.62
C GLY A 144 7.44 13.25 20.89
N MET A 145 8.04 12.42 20.04
CA MET A 145 7.34 11.32 19.35
C MET A 145 6.85 10.25 20.35
N MET A 146 7.68 9.88 21.32
CA MET A 146 7.30 8.95 22.39
C MET A 146 6.14 9.51 23.22
N ALA A 147 6.19 10.79 23.61
CA ALA A 147 5.15 11.46 24.40
C ALA A 147 3.83 11.57 23.64
N LEU A 148 3.88 11.81 22.33
CA LEU A 148 2.71 11.79 21.45
C LEU A 148 2.02 10.41 21.50
N CYS A 149 2.80 9.34 21.29
CA CYS A 149 2.30 7.97 21.35
C CYS A 149 1.75 7.60 22.74
N SER A 150 2.50 7.93 23.78
CA SER A 150 2.13 7.72 25.19
C SER A 150 0.78 8.36 25.53
N THR A 151 0.62 9.62 25.17
CA THR A 151 -0.61 10.38 25.44
C THR A 151 -1.81 9.81 24.67
N ALA A 152 -1.62 9.51 23.38
CA ALA A 152 -2.69 9.01 22.53
C ALA A 152 -3.16 7.61 22.94
N CYS A 153 -2.24 6.75 23.41
CA CYS A 153 -2.51 5.35 23.72
C CYS A 153 -2.69 5.07 25.23
N GLY A 154 -2.46 6.08 26.09
CA GLY A 154 -2.64 5.97 27.53
C GLY A 154 -1.63 5.01 28.19
N VAL A 155 -0.38 4.99 27.70
CA VAL A 155 0.72 4.20 28.26
C VAL A 155 1.82 5.14 28.75
N GLU A 156 2.14 5.09 30.03
CA GLU A 156 3.17 5.94 30.63
C GLU A 156 4.56 5.64 30.06
N LEU A 157 5.43 6.65 30.01
CA LEU A 157 6.84 6.50 29.68
C LEU A 157 7.64 6.07 30.90
N ALA A 158 8.58 5.14 30.73
CA ALA A 158 9.50 4.73 31.78
C ALA A 158 10.65 5.72 31.98
N GLN A 159 11.08 6.37 30.91
CA GLN A 159 12.23 7.28 30.88
C GLN A 159 11.77 8.73 30.81
N SER A 160 12.56 9.61 31.42
CA SER A 160 12.40 11.05 31.36
C SER A 160 12.91 11.61 30.02
N GLN A 161 12.47 12.83 29.70
CA GLN A 161 12.94 13.56 28.53
C GLN A 161 14.47 13.68 28.52
N THR A 162 15.08 14.02 29.65
CA THR A 162 16.54 14.20 29.78
C THR A 162 17.31 12.90 29.48
N GLU A 163 16.76 11.74 29.85
CA GLU A 163 17.39 10.45 29.58
C GLU A 163 17.36 10.12 28.10
N ILE A 164 16.25 10.39 27.41
CA ILE A 164 16.14 10.14 25.97
C ILE A 164 16.96 11.15 25.16
N GLU A 165 16.92 12.43 25.51
CA GLU A 165 17.70 13.47 24.82
C GLU A 165 19.22 13.34 25.02
N ALA A 166 19.65 12.61 26.03
CA ALA A 166 21.08 12.28 26.23
C ALA A 166 21.58 11.15 25.30
N LEU A 167 20.67 10.43 24.62
CA LEU A 167 21.05 9.40 23.65
C LEU A 167 21.50 10.04 22.32
N PRO A 168 22.34 9.34 21.54
CA PRO A 168 22.63 9.75 20.17
C PRO A 168 21.31 9.94 19.39
N ASN A 169 21.17 11.04 18.67
CA ASN A 169 19.96 11.49 17.99
C ASN A 169 18.77 11.85 18.90
N GLY A 170 18.88 11.73 20.22
CA GLY A 170 17.78 11.97 21.14
C GLY A 170 17.27 13.41 21.16
N SER A 171 18.18 14.39 20.95
CA SER A 171 17.88 15.83 20.91
C SER A 171 17.59 16.36 19.50
N GLU A 172 17.77 15.52 18.46
CA GLU A 172 17.59 15.94 17.07
C GLU A 172 16.12 16.17 16.72
N LEU A 173 15.90 17.15 15.84
CA LEU A 173 14.55 17.50 15.40
C LEU A 173 14.09 16.53 14.31
N LEU A 174 13.02 15.83 14.59
CA LEU A 174 12.36 14.87 13.71
C LEU A 174 11.03 15.43 13.24
N SER A 175 10.54 14.96 12.10
CA SER A 175 9.25 15.38 11.57
C SER A 175 8.52 14.21 10.90
N ILE A 176 7.21 14.17 11.09
CA ILE A 176 6.32 13.24 10.41
C ILE A 176 5.62 13.98 9.28
N TYR A 177 5.91 13.57 8.05
CA TYR A 177 5.25 14.10 6.86
C TYR A 177 3.93 13.40 6.59
N PRO A 178 2.95 14.04 5.94
CA PRO A 178 1.69 13.39 5.57
C PRO A 178 1.86 12.21 4.61
N GLU A 179 2.89 12.26 3.76
CA GLU A 179 3.18 11.21 2.77
C GLU A 179 4.18 10.20 3.34
N ASN A 180 3.68 9.23 4.09
CA ASN A 180 4.50 8.20 4.71
C ASN A 180 3.70 6.92 4.94
N ASP A 181 4.40 5.84 5.31
CA ASP A 181 3.81 4.53 5.59
C ASP A 181 3.40 4.35 7.07
N ILE A 182 3.12 5.44 7.79
CA ILE A 182 2.69 5.39 9.19
C ILE A 182 1.17 5.23 9.26
N GLU A 183 0.72 4.08 9.68
CA GLU A 183 -0.70 3.76 9.87
C GLU A 183 -1.12 3.81 11.35
N THR A 184 -0.21 3.43 12.24
CA THR A 184 -0.46 3.28 13.67
C THR A 184 0.57 4.03 14.52
N TYR A 185 0.25 4.25 15.80
CA TYR A 185 1.24 4.78 16.75
C TYR A 185 2.40 3.81 16.98
N ARG A 186 2.22 2.50 16.72
CA ARG A 186 3.29 1.52 16.77
C ARG A 186 4.33 1.75 15.67
N ASP A 187 3.91 2.21 14.48
CA ASP A 187 4.83 2.55 13.40
C ASP A 187 5.68 3.77 13.75
N VAL A 188 5.10 4.76 14.43
CA VAL A 188 5.87 5.92 14.96
C VAL A 188 6.94 5.45 15.93
N LEU A 189 6.60 4.54 16.85
CA LEU A 189 7.57 3.96 17.78
C LEU A 189 8.64 3.16 17.03
N TYR A 190 8.26 2.36 16.04
CA TYR A 190 9.19 1.59 15.21
C TYR A 190 10.25 2.50 14.57
N PHE A 191 9.82 3.56 13.88
CA PHE A 191 10.73 4.48 13.23
C PHE A 191 11.55 5.32 14.23
N THR A 192 10.95 5.71 15.35
CA THR A 192 11.65 6.42 16.43
C THR A 192 12.74 5.55 17.05
N ALA A 193 12.47 4.27 17.29
CA ALA A 193 13.46 3.33 17.82
C ALA A 193 14.62 3.09 16.85
N GLN A 194 14.38 3.10 15.55
CA GLN A 194 15.45 3.06 14.55
C GLN A 194 16.36 4.29 14.64
N VAL A 195 15.77 5.49 14.74
CA VAL A 195 16.53 6.75 14.90
C VAL A 195 17.40 6.73 16.15
N LEU A 196 16.89 6.18 17.24
CA LEU A 196 17.62 6.05 18.50
C LEU A 196 18.59 4.85 18.55
N GLY A 197 18.57 3.97 17.54
CA GLY A 197 19.44 2.80 17.44
C GLY A 197 19.12 1.67 18.42
N GLY A 198 17.83 1.36 18.63
CA GLY A 198 17.40 0.33 19.57
C GLY A 198 16.01 -0.22 19.30
N PHE A 199 15.29 -0.57 20.36
CA PHE A 199 13.94 -1.13 20.30
C PHE A 199 13.09 -0.61 21.46
N PHE A 200 11.76 -0.67 21.30
CA PHE A 200 10.81 -0.42 22.39
C PHE A 200 10.27 -1.73 22.95
N CYS A 201 10.01 -1.73 24.24
CA CYS A 201 9.27 -2.77 24.94
C CYS A 201 8.38 -2.13 26.02
N ILE A 202 7.42 -2.90 26.52
CA ILE A 202 6.73 -2.54 27.75
C ILE A 202 7.52 -3.16 28.90
N ASN A 203 7.94 -2.34 29.84
CA ASN A 203 8.62 -2.82 31.02
C ASN A 203 7.65 -3.53 31.98
N ARG A 204 8.18 -4.14 33.03
CA ARG A 204 7.38 -4.92 33.97
C ARG A 204 6.34 -4.13 34.74
N GLU A 205 6.49 -2.82 34.83
CA GLU A 205 5.52 -1.90 35.44
C GLU A 205 4.41 -1.44 34.46
N GLY A 206 4.42 -1.98 33.23
CA GLY A 206 3.45 -1.64 32.20
C GLY A 206 3.72 -0.30 31.52
N LYS A 207 4.95 0.21 31.57
CA LYS A 207 5.36 1.49 30.95
C LYS A 207 6.16 1.24 29.68
N LEU A 208 6.05 2.15 28.70
CA LEU A 208 6.85 2.13 27.49
C LEU A 208 8.29 2.48 27.81
N GLU A 209 9.22 1.62 27.44
CA GLU A 209 10.66 1.75 27.69
C GLU A 209 11.43 1.57 26.40
N PHE A 210 12.35 2.50 26.11
CA PHE A 210 13.34 2.39 25.03
C PHE A 210 14.59 1.68 25.54
N ARG A 211 15.14 0.74 24.77
CA ARG A 211 16.38 0.03 25.09
C ARG A 211 17.32 -0.02 23.89
N GLN A 212 18.59 0.16 24.16
CA GLN A 212 19.69 -0.05 23.21
C GLN A 212 20.39 -1.37 23.49
N TYR A 213 20.99 -1.94 22.45
CA TYR A 213 21.91 -3.05 22.60
C TYR A 213 23.17 -2.59 23.35
N ARG A 214 23.74 -3.46 24.17
CA ARG A 214 24.87 -3.14 25.06
C ARG A 214 25.97 -4.16 24.90
N GLU A 215 27.19 -3.81 25.34
CA GLU A 215 28.36 -4.70 25.31
C GLU A 215 28.65 -5.35 26.67
N THR A 216 28.16 -4.76 27.75
CA THR A 216 28.53 -5.17 29.11
C THR A 216 27.65 -6.32 29.59
N PRO A 217 28.23 -7.50 29.90
CA PRO A 217 27.48 -8.63 30.45
C PRO A 217 26.91 -8.30 31.84
N VAL A 218 25.63 -8.66 32.03
CA VAL A 218 24.94 -8.53 33.32
C VAL A 218 25.02 -9.79 34.16
N MET A 219 25.29 -10.95 33.53
CA MET A 219 25.33 -12.23 34.21
C MET A 219 26.11 -13.27 33.40
N GLU A 220 26.74 -14.22 34.12
CA GLU A 220 27.32 -15.45 33.57
C GLU A 220 26.39 -16.63 33.82
N ILE A 221 26.11 -17.46 32.79
CA ILE A 221 25.36 -18.71 32.91
C ILE A 221 26.32 -19.89 32.84
N GLN A 222 26.51 -20.54 33.98
CA GLN A 222 27.39 -21.71 34.12
C GLN A 222 26.77 -22.97 33.50
N GLN A 223 27.62 -23.93 33.12
CA GLN A 223 27.17 -25.20 32.53
C GLN A 223 26.14 -25.94 33.38
N LYS A 224 26.29 -25.95 34.74
CA LYS A 224 25.34 -26.59 35.64
C LYS A 224 23.94 -26.02 35.65
N HIS A 225 23.75 -24.81 35.09
CA HIS A 225 22.47 -24.12 35.02
C HIS A 225 21.75 -24.31 33.66
N ARG A 226 22.35 -25.06 32.74
CA ARG A 226 21.81 -25.30 31.39
C ARG A 226 21.36 -26.74 31.26
N PHE A 227 20.16 -26.95 30.70
CA PHE A 227 19.65 -28.26 30.31
C PHE A 227 20.05 -28.61 28.88
N SER A 228 20.00 -27.62 28.01
CA SER A 228 20.45 -27.69 26.62
C SER A 228 21.08 -26.38 26.23
N SER A 229 22.01 -26.38 25.29
CA SER A 229 22.54 -25.17 24.68
C SER A 229 23.11 -25.48 23.32
N SER A 230 22.89 -24.60 22.39
CA SER A 230 23.58 -24.52 21.11
C SER A 230 24.14 -23.12 20.90
N PHE A 231 25.35 -23.02 20.37
CA PHE A 231 26.02 -21.78 20.07
C PHE A 231 26.46 -21.79 18.62
N SER A 232 26.33 -20.65 17.94
CA SER A 232 26.88 -20.49 16.63
C SER A 232 28.42 -20.38 16.68
N ASP A 233 29.08 -20.74 15.59
CA ASP A 233 30.54 -20.63 15.42
C ASP A 233 30.97 -19.27 14.84
N PHE A 234 30.06 -18.30 14.82
CA PHE A 234 30.28 -16.96 14.31
C PHE A 234 29.74 -15.91 15.27
N VAL A 235 30.25 -14.71 15.09
CA VAL A 235 29.80 -13.51 15.78
C VAL A 235 28.97 -12.68 14.82
N THR A 236 27.78 -12.30 15.25
CA THR A 236 26.93 -11.33 14.54
C THR A 236 27.38 -9.94 14.91
N ARG A 237 27.82 -9.16 13.95
CA ARG A 237 28.20 -7.75 14.11
C ARG A 237 27.76 -6.93 12.92
N TYR A 238 27.46 -5.67 13.17
CA TYR A 238 27.06 -4.71 12.14
C TYR A 238 28.13 -3.63 12.02
N THR A 239 28.56 -3.39 10.79
CA THR A 239 29.60 -2.38 10.47
C THR A 239 29.09 -1.33 9.50
N ALA A 240 27.88 -1.46 9.03
CA ALA A 240 27.28 -0.50 8.13
C ALA A 240 25.75 -0.36 8.36
N VAL A 241 25.25 0.80 7.97
CA VAL A 241 23.82 1.13 7.91
C VAL A 241 23.50 1.64 6.51
N SER A 242 22.37 1.20 5.95
CA SER A 242 21.83 1.76 4.72
C SER A 242 20.43 2.31 4.96
N SER A 243 20.12 3.43 4.33
CA SER A 243 18.80 4.07 4.43
C SER A 243 18.42 4.69 3.09
N THR A 244 17.18 4.53 2.69
CA THR A 244 16.67 5.12 1.44
C THR A 244 16.26 6.56 1.67
N ASN A 245 16.79 7.46 0.86
CA ASN A 245 16.44 8.86 0.84
C ASN A 245 15.31 9.08 -0.17
N LEU A 246 14.12 9.48 0.31
CA LEU A 246 12.96 9.72 -0.55
C LEU A 246 13.16 10.89 -1.54
N ARG A 247 13.97 11.89 -1.16
CA ARG A 247 14.21 13.06 -1.99
C ARG A 247 15.04 12.73 -3.22
N THR A 248 16.09 11.91 -3.04
CA THR A 248 17.00 11.49 -4.12
C THR A 248 16.60 10.13 -4.70
N GLN A 249 15.71 9.40 -4.02
CA GLN A 249 15.31 8.03 -4.35
C GLN A 249 16.50 7.05 -4.38
N THR A 250 17.60 7.39 -3.72
CA THR A 250 18.80 6.57 -3.66
C THR A 250 18.96 5.95 -2.28
N SER A 251 19.54 4.76 -2.23
CA SER A 251 19.96 4.17 -0.97
C SER A 251 21.34 4.72 -0.59
N GLU A 252 21.41 5.38 0.55
CA GLU A 252 22.64 5.89 1.13
C GLU A 252 23.25 4.82 2.02
N TYR A 253 24.57 4.75 2.02
CA TYR A 253 25.35 3.74 2.73
C TYR A 253 26.40 4.37 3.60
N TYR A 254 26.40 4.05 4.89
CA TYR A 254 27.31 4.56 5.89
C TYR A 254 27.98 3.38 6.58
N ALA A 255 29.31 3.35 6.59
CA ALA A 255 30.09 2.25 7.16
C ALA A 255 31.15 2.78 8.15
N LEU A 256 31.59 1.89 9.04
CA LEU A 256 32.77 2.08 9.87
C LEU A 256 34.05 1.98 9.00
N GLU A 257 35.19 2.34 9.55
CA GLU A 257 36.48 2.23 8.84
C GLU A 257 36.76 0.78 8.41
N GLU A 258 36.45 -0.18 9.27
CA GLU A 258 36.51 -1.62 8.96
C GLU A 258 35.08 -2.13 8.66
N ASP A 259 34.75 -2.22 7.38
CA ASP A 259 33.47 -2.72 6.91
C ASP A 259 33.55 -4.21 6.53
N ASP A 260 33.59 -5.06 7.54
CA ASP A 260 33.71 -6.51 7.41
C ASP A 260 32.55 -7.28 8.09
N GLY A 261 31.54 -6.56 8.58
CA GLY A 261 30.34 -7.08 9.23
C GLY A 261 29.11 -7.11 8.34
N LEU A 262 27.97 -7.02 8.97
CA LEU A 262 26.65 -6.92 8.33
C LEU A 262 26.26 -5.47 8.08
N THR A 263 25.41 -5.25 7.11
CA THR A 263 24.73 -3.96 6.88
C THR A 263 23.32 -4.03 7.44
N MET A 264 22.95 -3.09 8.29
CA MET A 264 21.56 -2.89 8.73
C MET A 264 20.84 -2.02 7.71
N ASN A 265 19.81 -2.58 7.09
CA ASN A 265 18.98 -1.83 6.16
C ASN A 265 17.77 -1.25 6.90
N LEU A 266 17.72 0.08 7.02
CA LEU A 266 16.61 0.81 7.63
C LEU A 266 15.45 1.04 6.64
N GLY A 267 15.66 0.78 5.35
CA GLY A 267 14.68 1.09 4.31
C GLY A 267 14.37 2.58 4.23
N VAL A 268 13.11 2.90 4.00
CA VAL A 268 12.57 4.26 4.10
C VAL A 268 12.11 4.48 5.53
N ASN A 269 12.86 5.27 6.30
CA ASN A 269 12.40 5.75 7.60
C ASN A 269 11.89 7.19 7.44
N PRO A 270 10.60 7.47 7.65
CA PRO A 270 10.02 8.80 7.47
C PRO A 270 10.67 9.87 8.33
N LEU A 271 11.10 9.53 9.54
CA LEU A 271 11.72 10.48 10.49
C LEU A 271 13.13 10.90 10.06
N LEU A 272 13.81 10.12 9.23
CA LEU A 272 15.13 10.44 8.69
C LEU A 272 15.06 11.31 7.41
N GLN A 273 13.88 11.68 6.93
CA GLN A 273 13.72 12.48 5.70
C GLN A 273 13.75 13.99 5.97
N PHE A 274 13.70 14.39 7.23
CA PHE A 274 13.72 15.81 7.63
C PHE A 274 15.15 16.36 7.70
N GLY A 275 15.31 17.62 7.28
CA GLY A 275 16.58 18.34 7.38
C GLY A 275 17.43 18.29 6.10
N LEU A 276 18.65 18.78 6.22
CA LEU A 276 19.64 18.79 5.17
C LEU A 276 20.35 17.44 5.05
N GLU A 277 21.07 17.22 3.97
CA GLU A 277 21.83 15.98 3.73
C GLU A 277 22.84 15.70 4.84
N GLU A 278 23.53 16.74 5.31
CA GLU A 278 24.51 16.66 6.41
C GLU A 278 23.86 16.17 7.72
N THR A 279 22.68 16.69 8.07
CA THR A 279 21.92 16.25 9.24
C THR A 279 21.53 14.78 9.14
N ARG A 280 21.11 14.35 7.96
CA ARG A 280 20.74 12.97 7.69
C ARG A 280 21.96 12.02 7.83
N GLU A 281 23.12 12.43 7.29
CA GLU A 281 24.36 11.67 7.46
C GLU A 281 24.72 11.51 8.94
N GLU A 282 24.64 12.59 9.73
CA GLU A 282 24.90 12.56 11.16
C GLU A 282 23.96 11.61 11.90
N LEU A 283 22.65 11.68 11.62
CA LEU A 283 21.66 10.75 12.18
C LEU A 283 22.03 9.29 11.88
N CYS A 284 22.34 8.97 10.63
CA CYS A 284 22.71 7.61 10.23
C CYS A 284 24.03 7.14 10.85
N ARG A 285 25.02 8.00 11.00
CA ARG A 285 26.29 7.69 11.68
C ARG A 285 26.10 7.43 13.18
N ASN A 286 25.22 8.19 13.82
CA ASN A 286 24.86 7.98 15.22
C ASN A 286 24.11 6.65 15.42
N ILE A 287 23.22 6.29 14.50
CA ILE A 287 22.56 4.96 14.50
C ILE A 287 23.62 3.86 14.35
N LEU A 288 24.56 4.01 13.42
CA LEU A 288 25.64 3.04 13.22
C LEU A 288 26.50 2.89 14.47
N THR A 289 26.80 3.99 15.17
CA THR A 289 27.56 3.98 16.42
C THR A 289 26.82 3.19 17.52
N ALA A 290 25.50 3.41 17.67
CA ALA A 290 24.69 2.63 18.61
C ALA A 290 24.63 1.14 18.23
N LEU A 291 24.53 0.85 16.94
CA LEU A 291 24.45 -0.51 16.41
C LEU A 291 25.79 -1.27 16.52
N SER A 292 26.93 -0.57 16.51
CA SER A 292 28.26 -1.18 16.63
C SER A 292 28.48 -1.92 17.96
N ALA A 293 27.67 -1.64 18.98
CA ALA A 293 27.61 -2.41 20.23
C ALA A 293 27.16 -3.87 20.02
N VAL A 294 26.50 -4.19 18.90
CA VAL A 294 26.10 -5.55 18.57
C VAL A 294 27.30 -6.35 18.10
N ASN A 295 27.79 -7.18 19.01
CA ASN A 295 28.91 -8.10 18.79
C ASN A 295 28.62 -9.42 19.53
N TYR A 296 27.59 -10.15 19.07
CA TYR A 296 27.02 -11.27 19.82
C TYR A 296 27.17 -12.60 19.09
N VAL A 297 27.44 -13.65 19.87
CA VAL A 297 27.31 -15.04 19.41
C VAL A 297 25.85 -15.46 19.50
N PRO A 298 25.19 -15.81 18.38
CA PRO A 298 23.85 -16.36 18.43
C PRO A 298 23.79 -17.66 19.21
N PHE A 299 22.78 -17.82 20.07
CA PHE A 299 22.61 -19.00 20.90
C PHE A 299 21.13 -19.35 21.09
N ASP A 300 20.88 -20.60 21.50
CA ASP A 300 19.61 -21.09 21.99
C ASP A 300 19.88 -21.98 23.19
N SER A 301 19.28 -21.71 24.35
CA SER A 301 19.54 -22.45 25.57
C SER A 301 18.33 -22.54 26.49
N ASP A 302 18.03 -23.76 26.95
CA ASP A 302 17.12 -23.99 28.05
C ASP A 302 17.91 -23.97 29.38
N THR A 303 17.48 -23.08 30.27
CA THR A 303 18.16 -22.88 31.56
C THR A 303 17.23 -23.14 32.73
N ILE A 304 17.83 -23.24 33.95
CA ILE A 304 17.06 -23.26 35.19
C ILE A 304 16.25 -21.98 35.43
N GLY A 305 16.55 -20.92 34.65
CA GLY A 305 15.90 -19.62 34.66
C GLY A 305 16.43 -18.66 35.72
N ASN A 306 16.49 -17.40 35.31
CA ASN A 306 16.60 -16.25 36.21
C ASN A 306 15.48 -15.28 35.86
N PRO A 307 14.46 -15.13 36.71
CA PRO A 307 13.32 -14.26 36.43
C PRO A 307 13.65 -12.78 36.37
N ALA A 308 14.86 -12.35 36.76
CA ALA A 308 15.32 -10.97 36.66
C ALA A 308 15.87 -10.62 35.25
N LEU A 309 16.10 -11.60 34.36
CA LEU A 309 16.58 -11.33 33.00
C LEU A 309 15.50 -10.69 32.13
N ASP A 310 15.92 -9.72 31.33
CA ASP A 310 15.08 -8.96 30.40
C ASP A 310 15.63 -9.00 28.97
N LEU A 311 14.82 -8.53 28.04
CA LEU A 311 15.24 -8.31 26.65
C LEU A 311 16.39 -7.31 26.59
N GLY A 312 17.38 -7.56 25.72
CA GLY A 312 18.58 -6.73 25.58
C GLY A 312 19.67 -7.00 26.63
N ASP A 313 19.44 -7.89 27.62
CA ASP A 313 20.46 -8.25 28.57
C ASP A 313 21.59 -9.02 27.91
N VAL A 314 22.82 -8.60 28.17
CA VAL A 314 24.03 -9.25 27.67
C VAL A 314 24.49 -10.30 28.65
N LEU A 315 24.80 -11.48 28.14
CA LEU A 315 25.19 -12.65 28.93
C LEU A 315 26.56 -13.17 28.50
N THR A 316 27.23 -13.85 29.44
CA THR A 316 28.34 -14.76 29.14
C THR A 316 27.98 -16.15 29.54
N PHE A 317 28.62 -17.13 28.91
CA PHE A 317 28.45 -18.56 29.23
C PHE A 317 29.80 -19.17 29.56
N SER A 318 29.83 -20.08 30.53
CA SER A 318 31.05 -20.77 30.89
C SER A 318 30.86 -22.29 30.97
N GLY A 319 31.91 -22.99 30.58
CA GLY A 319 31.97 -24.45 30.60
C GLY A 319 31.22 -25.15 29.45
N GLY A 320 31.44 -26.43 29.27
CA GLY A 320 30.90 -27.22 28.18
C GLY A 320 31.51 -26.79 26.82
N GLN A 321 30.66 -26.50 25.86
CA GLN A 321 31.05 -26.00 24.51
C GLN A 321 31.02 -24.49 24.39
N ALA A 322 30.76 -23.77 25.47
CA ALA A 322 30.73 -22.31 25.46
C ALA A 322 32.14 -21.75 25.66
N ASP A 323 32.51 -20.75 24.85
CA ASP A 323 33.71 -19.95 25.05
C ASP A 323 33.42 -18.83 26.05
N ALA A 324 34.16 -18.78 27.16
CA ALA A 324 33.96 -17.80 28.21
C ALA A 324 34.24 -16.34 27.79
N GLN A 325 34.92 -16.12 26.67
CA GLN A 325 35.19 -14.79 26.13
C GLN A 325 34.10 -14.26 25.19
N GLN A 326 33.17 -15.12 24.82
CA GLN A 326 32.08 -14.73 23.93
C GLN A 326 30.92 -14.12 24.71
N ILE A 327 30.45 -13.01 24.21
CA ILE A 327 29.25 -12.34 24.72
C ILE A 327 28.05 -12.61 23.83
N THR A 328 26.89 -12.59 24.42
CA THR A 328 25.62 -12.78 23.70
C THR A 328 24.54 -11.90 24.32
N CYS A 329 23.38 -11.80 23.67
CA CYS A 329 22.28 -10.95 24.10
C CYS A 329 20.98 -11.74 24.16
N VAL A 330 20.10 -11.43 25.09
CA VAL A 330 18.76 -12.00 25.15
C VAL A 330 17.86 -11.25 24.16
N THR A 331 17.68 -11.81 22.96
CA THR A 331 16.79 -11.23 21.96
C THR A 331 15.35 -11.77 22.07
N SER A 332 15.19 -12.95 22.65
CA SER A 332 13.88 -13.47 23.05
C SER A 332 14.01 -14.45 24.23
N PHE A 333 12.96 -14.54 25.01
CA PHE A 333 12.87 -15.52 26.08
C PHE A 333 11.46 -16.08 26.23
N THR A 334 11.38 -17.29 26.80
CA THR A 334 10.13 -17.87 27.28
C THR A 334 10.35 -18.36 28.70
N VAL A 335 9.61 -17.83 29.66
CA VAL A 335 9.57 -18.27 31.05
C VAL A 335 8.34 -19.17 31.24
N LYS A 336 8.53 -20.42 31.69
CA LYS A 336 7.42 -21.31 32.03
C LYS A 336 7.21 -21.31 33.55
N ILE A 337 5.98 -21.10 33.98
CA ILE A 337 5.62 -21.12 35.40
C ILE A 337 5.84 -22.55 35.95
N GLY A 338 6.75 -22.67 36.92
CA GLY A 338 7.16 -23.96 37.46
C GLY A 338 8.00 -24.80 36.51
N GLY A 339 8.52 -24.22 35.42
CA GLY A 339 9.30 -24.89 34.39
C GLY A 339 10.66 -24.25 34.14
N ARG A 340 11.16 -24.46 32.93
CA ARG A 340 12.43 -23.90 32.42
C ARG A 340 12.25 -22.51 31.85
N GLN A 341 13.36 -21.81 31.73
CA GLN A 341 13.46 -20.58 30.94
C GLN A 341 14.27 -20.87 29.68
N SER A 342 13.68 -20.65 28.54
CA SER A 342 14.37 -20.66 27.24
C SER A 342 14.86 -19.26 26.93
N LEU A 343 16.13 -19.13 26.58
CA LEU A 343 16.79 -17.88 26.19
C LEU A 343 17.35 -18.03 24.78
N LYS A 344 17.24 -16.99 23.96
CA LYS A 344 17.73 -17.03 22.59
C LYS A 344 18.35 -15.71 22.19
N CYS A 345 19.43 -15.78 21.39
CA CYS A 345 19.96 -14.69 20.61
C CYS A 345 19.92 -15.06 19.13
N VAL A 346 19.25 -14.26 18.32
CA VAL A 346 19.24 -14.41 16.87
C VAL A 346 20.43 -13.69 16.25
N GLY A 347 20.84 -14.10 15.04
CA GLY A 347 21.90 -13.40 14.33
C GLY A 347 22.26 -14.08 13.02
N LYS A 348 22.89 -13.31 12.13
CA LYS A 348 23.40 -13.78 10.83
C LYS A 348 24.93 -13.87 10.84
N ASN A 349 25.45 -14.80 10.05
CA ASN A 349 26.88 -14.95 9.86
C ASN A 349 27.40 -13.91 8.85
N PRO A 350 28.27 -12.95 9.26
CA PRO A 350 28.82 -11.96 8.35
C PRO A 350 29.55 -12.58 7.14
N ARG A 351 30.25 -13.72 7.33
CA ARG A 351 30.98 -14.39 6.25
C ARG A 351 30.02 -14.97 5.19
N LEU A 352 28.88 -15.50 5.61
CA LEU A 352 27.85 -15.98 4.68
C LEU A 352 27.13 -14.82 4.00
N SER A 353 26.97 -13.72 4.70
CA SER A 353 26.47 -12.49 4.12
C SER A 353 27.41 -11.96 3.05
N GLN A 354 28.74 -11.98 3.29
CA GLN A 354 29.74 -11.60 2.28
C GLN A 354 29.81 -12.60 1.12
N ALA A 355 29.62 -13.90 1.36
CA ALA A 355 29.53 -14.92 0.30
C ALA A 355 28.24 -14.79 -0.51
N LYS A 356 27.15 -14.44 0.14
CA LYS A 356 25.87 -14.03 -0.48
C LYS A 356 25.91 -12.59 -1.00
N SER A 357 26.72 -11.69 -0.46
CA SER A 357 26.77 -10.28 -0.81
C SER A 357 27.47 -9.99 -2.12
N LYS A 358 28.20 -10.94 -2.72
CA LYS A 358 28.34 -10.90 -4.19
C LYS A 358 27.01 -11.13 -4.91
N ASN A 359 26.12 -11.92 -4.33
CA ASN A 359 24.73 -12.04 -4.76
C ASN A 359 23.83 -10.95 -4.13
N ASP A 360 24.13 -10.35 -2.97
CA ASP A 360 23.30 -9.37 -2.27
C ASP A 360 23.68 -7.91 -2.59
N LYS A 361 24.91 -7.64 -3.01
CA LYS A 361 25.20 -6.45 -3.86
C LYS A 361 24.46 -6.58 -5.20
N ASN A 362 24.33 -7.80 -5.71
CA ASN A 362 23.40 -8.09 -6.80
C ASN A 362 21.93 -8.10 -6.33
N ILE A 363 21.58 -8.41 -5.10
CA ILE A 363 20.19 -8.40 -4.58
C ILE A 363 19.80 -7.04 -4.05
N SER A 364 20.68 -6.24 -3.45
CA SER A 364 20.42 -4.80 -3.23
C SER A 364 20.51 -4.03 -4.55
N GLY A 365 21.38 -4.39 -5.45
CA GLY A 365 21.37 -3.95 -6.85
C GLY A 365 20.16 -4.47 -7.62
N LEU A 366 19.68 -5.71 -7.38
CA LEU A 366 18.43 -6.28 -7.91
C LEU A 366 17.18 -5.78 -7.16
N LEU A 367 17.23 -5.45 -5.87
CA LEU A 367 16.14 -4.76 -5.17
C LEU A 367 16.07 -3.29 -5.55
N ASN A 368 17.21 -2.63 -5.74
CA ASN A 368 17.25 -1.29 -6.38
C ASN A 368 16.90 -1.38 -7.88
N GLN A 369 17.23 -2.48 -8.58
CA GLN A 369 16.75 -2.76 -9.93
C GLN A 369 15.32 -3.28 -9.97
N ILE A 370 14.82 -3.91 -8.94
CA ILE A 370 13.41 -4.28 -8.76
C ILE A 370 12.59 -3.08 -8.30
N GLU A 371 13.12 -2.17 -7.51
CA GLU A 371 12.47 -0.87 -7.22
C GLU A 371 12.61 0.10 -8.39
N ALA A 372 13.74 0.17 -9.06
CA ALA A 372 13.88 0.81 -10.37
C ALA A 372 13.15 0.05 -11.49
N GLY A 373 12.88 -1.23 -11.30
CA GLY A 373 12.12 -2.14 -12.14
C GLY A 373 10.64 -2.25 -11.80
N LYS A 374 10.15 -1.58 -10.76
CA LYS A 374 8.70 -1.48 -10.52
C LYS A 374 8.05 -0.78 -11.70
N ILE A 375 7.25 -1.52 -12.44
CA ILE A 375 6.39 -0.95 -13.46
C ILE A 375 5.26 -0.22 -12.72
N GLY A 376 5.33 1.10 -12.71
CA GLY A 376 4.21 1.94 -12.29
C GLY A 376 3.09 1.81 -13.31
N ILE A 377 1.87 1.55 -12.86
CA ILE A 377 0.66 1.59 -13.69
C ILE A 377 -0.21 2.72 -13.15
N HIS A 378 -0.36 3.77 -13.96
CA HIS A 378 -1.18 4.92 -13.61
C HIS A 378 -2.44 4.90 -14.49
N THR A 379 -3.61 4.86 -13.87
CA THR A 379 -4.89 4.78 -14.57
C THR A 379 -5.76 6.00 -14.24
N PHE A 380 -6.31 6.60 -15.26
CA PHE A 380 -7.10 7.84 -15.20
C PHE A 380 -8.43 7.69 -15.93
N THR A 381 -9.37 8.57 -15.64
CA THR A 381 -10.66 8.65 -16.32
C THR A 381 -11.05 10.13 -16.50
N ASN A 382 -11.85 10.43 -17.53
CA ASN A 382 -12.31 11.81 -17.78
C ASN A 382 -13.38 12.26 -16.79
N ALA A 383 -13.35 13.54 -16.43
CA ALA A 383 -14.35 14.19 -15.57
C ALA A 383 -15.31 15.11 -16.34
N SER A 384 -15.07 15.33 -17.62
CA SER A 384 -15.89 16.17 -18.48
C SER A 384 -16.35 15.39 -19.70
N GLU A 385 -17.48 15.84 -20.27
CA GLU A 385 -17.96 15.33 -21.55
C GLU A 385 -17.20 15.98 -22.69
N TYR A 386 -16.98 15.23 -23.77
CA TYR A 386 -16.38 15.72 -24.99
C TYR A 386 -17.38 15.55 -26.15
N SER A 387 -17.53 16.63 -26.95
CA SER A 387 -18.24 16.55 -28.23
C SER A 387 -17.22 16.47 -29.35
N ILE A 388 -17.35 15.42 -30.17
CA ILE A 388 -16.43 15.12 -31.27
C ILE A 388 -17.10 15.42 -32.59
N GLY A 389 -16.43 16.22 -33.43
CA GLY A 389 -16.88 16.59 -34.75
C GLY A 389 -15.72 16.63 -35.73
N GLU A 390 -15.79 17.50 -36.75
CA GLU A 390 -14.81 17.57 -37.83
C GLU A 390 -13.44 18.15 -37.42
N THR A 391 -13.30 18.65 -36.19
CA THR A 391 -12.04 19.19 -35.66
C THR A 391 -11.43 18.25 -34.63
N ASP A 392 -10.09 18.21 -34.53
CA ASP A 392 -9.36 17.44 -33.53
C ASP A 392 -9.76 17.86 -32.10
N VAL A 393 -10.34 16.96 -31.33
CA VAL A 393 -10.71 17.16 -29.93
C VAL A 393 -9.78 16.31 -29.07
N ARG A 394 -9.03 16.94 -28.14
CA ARG A 394 -8.17 16.25 -27.19
C ARG A 394 -9.01 15.60 -26.10
N ILE A 395 -9.03 14.28 -26.07
CA ILE A 395 -9.81 13.50 -25.10
C ILE A 395 -8.95 12.90 -23.99
N ILE A 396 -7.66 12.73 -24.21
CA ILE A 396 -6.69 12.23 -23.24
C ILE A 396 -5.46 13.12 -23.27
N SER A 397 -4.95 13.49 -22.10
CA SER A 397 -3.68 14.17 -21.92
C SER A 397 -3.03 13.68 -20.64
N ILE A 398 -1.90 13.02 -20.76
CA ILE A 398 -1.16 12.45 -19.62
C ILE A 398 0.22 13.11 -19.58
N GLU A 399 0.56 13.71 -18.45
CA GLU A 399 1.91 14.18 -18.15
C GLU A 399 2.65 13.10 -17.37
N PHE A 400 3.86 12.80 -17.75
CA PHE A 400 4.68 11.81 -17.09
C PHE A 400 6.16 12.17 -17.14
N ALA A 401 6.91 11.70 -16.15
CA ALA A 401 8.34 11.89 -16.05
C ALA A 401 9.03 10.58 -15.70
N SER A 402 10.21 10.37 -16.25
CA SER A 402 11.08 9.24 -15.92
C SER A 402 12.48 9.76 -15.60
N LYS A 403 13.20 9.07 -14.69
CA LYS A 403 14.59 9.39 -14.37
C LYS A 403 15.58 8.93 -15.41
N GLU A 404 15.26 7.86 -16.10
CA GLU A 404 16.11 7.19 -17.06
C GLU A 404 15.41 7.12 -18.41
N GLU A 405 16.18 6.89 -19.47
CA GLU A 405 15.65 6.62 -20.79
C GLU A 405 14.92 5.26 -20.75
N ASN A 406 13.61 5.29 -20.71
CA ASN A 406 12.75 4.13 -20.53
C ASN A 406 11.70 4.03 -21.63
N HIS A 407 11.10 2.84 -21.71
CA HIS A 407 9.92 2.59 -22.53
C HIS A 407 8.67 2.60 -21.66
N ALA A 408 7.64 3.29 -22.14
CA ALA A 408 6.33 3.24 -21.53
C ALA A 408 5.30 2.64 -22.50
N GLN A 409 4.19 2.20 -21.96
CA GLN A 409 3.07 1.68 -22.73
C GLN A 409 1.82 2.49 -22.36
N PHE A 410 1.18 2.99 -23.37
CA PHE A 410 -0.13 3.62 -23.23
C PHE A 410 -1.21 2.63 -23.64
N PHE A 411 -2.26 2.58 -22.84
CA PHE A 411 -3.48 1.82 -23.12
C PHE A 411 -4.69 2.72 -22.80
N GLY A 412 -5.65 2.81 -23.72
CA GLY A 412 -6.88 3.56 -23.54
C GLY A 412 -8.10 2.79 -24.01
N GLN A 413 -9.22 3.02 -23.34
CA GLN A 413 -10.55 2.60 -23.79
C GLN A 413 -11.48 3.81 -23.73
N VAL A 414 -12.17 4.05 -24.83
CA VAL A 414 -13.11 5.18 -24.95
C VAL A 414 -14.43 4.65 -25.46
N VAL A 415 -15.50 4.93 -24.73
CA VAL A 415 -16.86 4.71 -25.19
C VAL A 415 -17.35 5.96 -25.90
N VAL A 416 -17.64 5.85 -27.17
CA VAL A 416 -18.10 6.97 -28.01
C VAL A 416 -19.55 6.69 -28.40
N ASP A 417 -20.44 7.62 -28.10
CA ASP A 417 -21.81 7.61 -28.59
C ASP A 417 -21.87 8.39 -29.89
N VAL A 418 -22.21 7.72 -30.97
CA VAL A 418 -22.08 8.20 -32.35
C VAL A 418 -23.43 8.51 -32.95
N GLU A 419 -23.57 9.67 -33.58
CA GLU A 419 -24.67 10.04 -34.45
C GLU A 419 -24.13 10.18 -35.88
N ALA A 420 -24.32 9.15 -36.69
CA ALA A 420 -23.92 9.14 -38.09
C ALA A 420 -24.93 9.90 -38.96
N GLN A 421 -24.44 10.64 -39.93
CA GLN A 421 -25.30 11.40 -40.82
C GLN A 421 -26.03 10.47 -41.77
N ALA A 422 -27.35 10.53 -41.74
CA ALA A 422 -28.20 9.70 -42.62
C ALA A 422 -27.96 10.09 -44.09
N VAL A 423 -27.94 9.10 -44.96
CA VAL A 423 -27.74 9.27 -46.40
C VAL A 423 -29.05 9.06 -47.12
N GLU A 424 -29.54 10.10 -47.79
CA GLU A 424 -30.70 9.92 -48.69
C GLU A 424 -30.24 9.27 -49.98
N LYS A 425 -30.92 8.19 -50.32
CA LYS A 425 -30.77 7.47 -51.59
C LYS A 425 -32.06 7.54 -52.41
N SER A 426 -31.89 7.65 -53.71
CA SER A 426 -33.02 7.63 -54.63
C SER A 426 -32.81 6.54 -55.69
N ALA A 427 -33.87 5.87 -56.03
CA ALA A 427 -33.88 4.96 -57.15
C ALA A 427 -35.21 5.14 -57.92
N GLN A 428 -35.20 4.87 -59.23
CA GLN A 428 -36.45 4.78 -60.00
C GLN A 428 -36.98 3.37 -59.98
N ALA A 429 -38.14 3.20 -59.38
CA ALA A 429 -38.90 1.94 -59.50
C ALA A 429 -39.75 2.00 -60.75
N SER A 430 -39.45 1.18 -61.77
CA SER A 430 -40.26 1.03 -62.96
C SER A 430 -41.05 -0.24 -62.92
N GLY A 431 -42.31 -0.18 -63.31
CA GLY A 431 -43.18 -1.33 -63.41
C GLY A 431 -44.26 -1.10 -64.46
N THR A 432 -44.66 -2.15 -65.14
CA THR A 432 -45.72 -2.09 -66.15
C THR A 432 -47.06 -2.50 -65.49
N ILE A 433 -48.02 -1.60 -65.50
CA ILE A 433 -49.39 -1.90 -65.05
C ILE A 433 -50.17 -2.30 -66.27
N VAL A 434 -50.67 -3.53 -66.27
CA VAL A 434 -51.59 -4.10 -67.31
C VAL A 434 -53.03 -3.91 -66.83
N ILE A 435 -53.76 -3.06 -67.52
CA ILE A 435 -55.15 -2.81 -67.22
C ILE A 435 -56.01 -3.57 -68.26
N PRO A 436 -56.79 -4.61 -67.92
CA PRO A 436 -57.66 -5.27 -68.83
C PRO A 436 -58.94 -4.42 -69.06
N PHE A 437 -59.22 -4.09 -70.31
CA PHE A 437 -60.48 -3.48 -70.70
C PHE A 437 -61.36 -4.48 -71.39
N PRO A 438 -62.63 -4.61 -71.00
CA PRO A 438 -63.58 -5.44 -71.72
C PRO A 438 -63.90 -4.75 -73.05
N SER A 439 -63.71 -5.45 -74.19
CA SER A 439 -64.08 -4.98 -75.51
C SER A 439 -65.60 -5.03 -75.65
N SER A 440 -66.23 -3.90 -75.49
CA SER A 440 -67.63 -3.74 -75.95
C SER A 440 -67.63 -3.34 -77.42
N GLY A 441 -68.15 -4.20 -78.25
CA GLY A 441 -68.18 -4.09 -79.68
C GLY A 441 -68.97 -2.88 -80.25
N SER A 442 -68.50 -2.48 -81.42
CA SER A 442 -69.16 -1.76 -82.51
C SER A 442 -69.49 -0.30 -82.31
N GLY A 443 -68.94 0.50 -83.24
CA GLY A 443 -69.58 1.74 -83.67
C GLY A 443 -68.61 2.83 -84.13
N ALA A 444 -68.26 2.75 -85.41
CA ALA A 444 -68.08 3.81 -86.40
C ALA A 444 -67.43 5.17 -86.03
N ALA A 445 -66.37 5.43 -86.74
CA ALA A 445 -66.01 6.63 -87.44
C ALA A 445 -65.86 8.02 -86.74
N GLY A 446 -64.74 8.53 -86.85
CA GLY A 446 -64.48 9.97 -86.64
C GLY A 446 -62.97 10.36 -86.67
N ASN A 447 -62.58 10.79 -87.84
CA ASN A 447 -61.32 11.32 -88.28
C ASN A 447 -60.87 12.52 -87.46
N ALA A 448 -59.57 12.69 -87.23
CA ALA A 448 -58.74 13.82 -87.41
C ALA A 448 -57.59 13.86 -86.38
N GLY A 449 -56.45 13.71 -86.87
CA GLY A 449 -55.44 14.78 -87.07
C GLY A 449 -54.26 14.74 -86.03
N THR A 450 -53.12 14.32 -86.58
CA THR A 450 -51.83 14.89 -86.43
C THR A 450 -51.31 15.17 -84.97
N GLU A 451 -50.14 14.92 -84.55
CA GLU A 451 -48.81 14.72 -85.13
C GLU A 451 -47.85 14.20 -84.09
N ASP A 452 -46.80 13.62 -84.63
CA ASP A 452 -45.44 13.41 -84.16
C ASP A 452 -45.08 12.49 -83.05
N GLY A 453 -44.44 11.46 -83.54
CA GLY A 453 -43.70 10.37 -82.96
C GLY A 453 -42.48 10.74 -82.09
N PRO A 454 -41.56 9.84 -81.81
CA PRO A 454 -41.20 8.65 -82.59
C PRO A 454 -40.96 7.37 -81.77
N SER A 455 -41.07 6.32 -82.54
CA SER A 455 -40.27 5.11 -82.62
C SER A 455 -39.80 4.37 -81.38
N GLY A 456 -40.17 3.16 -81.36
CA GLY A 456 -39.30 2.04 -81.44
C GLY A 456 -39.41 1.09 -80.29
N MET A 457 -39.90 -0.05 -80.58
CA MET A 457 -39.22 -1.35 -80.55
C MET A 457 -40.13 -2.52 -80.30
N GLU A 458 -40.16 -3.25 -81.23
CA GLU A 458 -40.12 -4.70 -81.41
C GLU A 458 -40.66 -5.56 -80.28
N ALA A 459 -41.69 -6.24 -80.61
CA ALA A 459 -42.22 -7.42 -79.89
C ALA A 459 -41.70 -8.67 -80.57
N GLU A 460 -41.06 -9.53 -79.82
CA GLU A 460 -41.01 -10.93 -80.26
C GLU A 460 -42.16 -11.73 -79.67
N ALA A 461 -42.79 -12.42 -80.56
CA ALA A 461 -43.86 -13.39 -80.33
C ALA A 461 -43.21 -14.73 -79.99
N GLY A 462 -43.72 -15.38 -78.98
CA GLY A 462 -43.48 -16.76 -78.68
C GLY A 462 -44.82 -17.50 -78.57
N ASP A 463 -44.99 -18.47 -79.44
CA ASP A 463 -46.08 -19.36 -79.56
C ASP A 463 -46.45 -20.08 -78.27
N ALA A 464 -47.75 -20.33 -78.07
CA ALA A 464 -48.30 -21.63 -77.69
C ALA A 464 -49.83 -21.67 -77.65
N GLU A 465 -50.28 -22.72 -78.10
CA GLU A 465 -51.61 -23.20 -78.44
C GLU A 465 -52.62 -23.33 -77.29
N ASP A 466 -53.82 -23.33 -77.74
CA ASP A 466 -55.07 -24.01 -77.35
C ASP A 466 -56.07 -23.31 -76.39
N GLY A 467 -57.04 -22.82 -77.00
CA GLY A 467 -58.43 -23.15 -76.96
C GLY A 467 -59.17 -23.08 -75.63
N VAL A 468 -59.83 -21.91 -75.42
CA VAL A 468 -61.21 -21.87 -74.94
C VAL A 468 -61.73 -20.49 -75.26
N SER A 469 -62.92 -20.51 -75.89
CA SER A 469 -63.75 -19.31 -76.18
C SER A 469 -63.90 -18.47 -74.91
N GLY A 470 -63.39 -17.28 -74.92
CA GLY A 470 -63.60 -16.30 -73.87
C GLY A 470 -63.23 -14.93 -74.38
N GLU A 471 -64.03 -13.98 -74.13
CA GLU A 471 -64.04 -12.57 -74.49
C GLU A 471 -62.60 -12.00 -74.69
N GLU A 472 -62.36 -11.43 -75.87
CA GLU A 472 -61.16 -10.70 -76.17
C GLU A 472 -61.05 -9.48 -75.23
N THR A 473 -60.19 -9.53 -74.26
CA THR A 473 -59.80 -8.36 -73.43
C THR A 473 -58.58 -7.73 -74.05
N THR A 474 -58.71 -6.49 -74.45
CA THR A 474 -57.57 -5.68 -74.91
C THR A 474 -56.83 -5.19 -73.67
N ASN A 475 -55.63 -5.64 -73.47
CA ASN A 475 -54.77 -5.16 -72.38
C ASN A 475 -54.04 -3.87 -72.81
N ILE A 476 -54.17 -2.83 -72.01
CA ILE A 476 -53.37 -1.64 -72.16
C ILE A 476 -52.25 -1.71 -71.11
N SER A 477 -51.01 -1.77 -71.60
CA SER A 477 -49.79 -1.69 -70.74
C SER A 477 -49.37 -0.25 -70.59
N VAL A 478 -49.30 0.21 -69.35
CA VAL A 478 -48.82 1.52 -69.03
C VAL A 478 -47.56 1.35 -68.19
N ASP A 479 -46.40 1.82 -68.68
CA ASP A 479 -45.19 1.85 -67.94
C ASP A 479 -45.23 3.02 -66.96
N VAL A 480 -45.09 2.73 -65.68
CA VAL A 480 -45.08 3.69 -64.60
C VAL A 480 -43.66 3.71 -64.01
N SER A 481 -43.06 4.87 -64.02
CA SER A 481 -41.80 5.09 -63.33
C SER A 481 -42.01 6.09 -62.21
N LEU A 482 -41.76 5.63 -60.96
CA LEU A 482 -41.92 6.45 -59.77
C LEU A 482 -40.55 6.60 -59.10
N PRO A 483 -40.10 7.82 -58.80
CA PRO A 483 -38.93 8.02 -57.96
C PRO A 483 -39.26 7.58 -56.54
N VAL A 484 -38.48 6.67 -56.01
CA VAL A 484 -38.54 6.22 -54.64
C VAL A 484 -37.31 6.74 -53.93
N THR A 485 -37.51 7.56 -52.88
CA THR A 485 -36.47 8.02 -52.00
C THR A 485 -36.57 7.30 -50.68
N TRP A 486 -35.44 6.85 -50.14
CA TRP A 486 -35.37 6.29 -48.80
C TRP A 486 -34.12 6.79 -48.12
N THR A 487 -34.12 6.79 -46.80
CA THR A 487 -32.98 7.14 -45.97
C THR A 487 -32.31 5.85 -45.49
N GLU A 488 -31.01 5.71 -45.74
CA GLU A 488 -30.19 4.67 -45.17
C GLU A 488 -29.44 5.22 -43.95
N ASP A 489 -29.24 4.36 -42.93
CA ASP A 489 -28.38 4.71 -41.80
C ASP A 489 -26.98 5.01 -42.31
N GLY A 490 -26.49 6.17 -41.96
CA GLY A 490 -25.15 6.64 -42.34
C GLY A 490 -24.06 5.89 -41.58
N LYS A 491 -22.84 6.22 -41.95
CA LYS A 491 -21.62 5.77 -41.26
C LYS A 491 -20.74 6.98 -41.01
N ALA A 492 -20.41 7.20 -39.75
CA ALA A 492 -19.43 8.16 -39.34
C ALA A 492 -18.02 7.58 -39.41
N VAL A 493 -17.05 8.39 -39.79
CA VAL A 493 -15.64 8.00 -39.89
C VAL A 493 -14.85 8.62 -38.75
N CYS A 494 -14.30 7.81 -37.86
CA CYS A 494 -13.52 8.27 -36.71
C CYS A 494 -12.02 8.18 -36.96
N TYR A 495 -11.32 9.28 -36.73
CA TYR A 495 -9.87 9.40 -36.83
C TYR A 495 -9.27 9.56 -35.44
N VAL A 496 -8.17 8.85 -35.18
CA VAL A 496 -7.38 8.93 -33.95
C VAL A 496 -6.01 9.51 -34.26
N THR A 497 -5.60 10.50 -33.47
CA THR A 497 -4.27 11.09 -33.58
C THR A 497 -3.58 11.02 -32.21
N PHE A 498 -2.36 10.49 -32.19
CA PHE A 498 -1.47 10.52 -31.02
C PHE A 498 -0.47 11.67 -31.16
N GLU A 499 -0.08 12.24 -30.02
CA GLU A 499 0.92 13.29 -29.94
C GLU A 499 1.80 13.08 -28.73
N LEU A 500 3.12 13.13 -28.91
CA LEU A 500 4.12 13.09 -27.84
C LEU A 500 4.94 14.38 -27.86
N ASN A 501 4.99 15.10 -26.73
CA ASN A 501 5.75 16.33 -26.58
C ASN A 501 5.46 17.35 -27.69
N ASN A 502 4.20 17.59 -28.02
CA ASN A 502 3.71 18.47 -29.09
C ASN A 502 4.10 18.02 -30.51
N ALA A 503 4.62 16.82 -30.68
CA ALA A 503 4.90 16.22 -31.97
C ALA A 503 3.83 15.17 -32.32
N LYS A 504 3.07 15.41 -33.41
CA LYS A 504 2.09 14.43 -33.89
C LYS A 504 2.80 13.15 -34.34
N ILE A 505 2.29 12.01 -33.88
CA ILE A 505 2.81 10.71 -34.21
C ILE A 505 2.13 10.22 -35.49
N LEU A 506 2.93 10.00 -36.53
CA LEU A 506 2.45 9.51 -37.83
C LEU A 506 2.24 7.99 -37.78
N LEU A 507 1.45 7.52 -36.86
CA LEU A 507 1.07 6.12 -36.79
C LEU A 507 -0.28 5.93 -37.48
N HIS A 508 -0.38 4.94 -38.34
CA HIS A 508 -1.66 4.51 -38.88
C HIS A 508 -2.46 3.78 -37.79
N HIS A 509 -3.30 4.52 -37.09
CA HIS A 509 -4.46 3.90 -36.47
C HIS A 509 -5.46 3.62 -37.62
N PRO A 510 -5.97 2.39 -37.75
CA PRO A 510 -7.01 2.13 -38.75
C PRO A 510 -8.19 3.07 -38.51
N VAL A 511 -8.64 3.67 -39.60
CA VAL A 511 -9.82 4.55 -39.54
C VAL A 511 -11.02 3.68 -39.20
N GLU A 512 -11.71 4.00 -38.15
CA GLU A 512 -12.92 3.28 -37.72
C GLU A 512 -14.14 3.87 -38.42
N THR A 513 -15.04 2.99 -38.86
CA THR A 513 -16.30 3.38 -39.51
C THR A 513 -17.46 2.83 -38.71
N TRP A 514 -18.27 3.71 -38.15
CA TRP A 514 -19.30 3.38 -37.20
C TRP A 514 -20.71 3.81 -37.66
N HIS A 515 -21.70 3.00 -37.32
CA HIS A 515 -23.12 3.39 -37.36
C HIS A 515 -23.48 4.19 -36.12
N SER A 516 -24.65 4.80 -36.10
CA SER A 516 -25.20 5.46 -34.92
C SER A 516 -25.31 4.47 -33.75
N GLY A 517 -24.91 4.90 -32.53
CA GLY A 517 -24.94 4.12 -31.31
C GLY A 517 -23.60 4.16 -30.55
N LYS A 518 -23.51 3.36 -29.48
CA LYS A 518 -22.32 3.30 -28.62
C LYS A 518 -21.27 2.33 -29.13
N HIS A 519 -20.05 2.84 -29.29
CA HIS A 519 -18.88 2.08 -29.75
C HIS A 519 -17.76 2.17 -28.74
N ILE A 520 -16.96 1.09 -28.63
CA ILE A 520 -15.77 1.03 -27.78
C ILE A 520 -14.55 1.13 -28.68
N LEU A 521 -13.75 2.18 -28.47
CA LEU A 521 -12.45 2.37 -29.10
C LEU A 521 -11.37 1.91 -28.14
N SER A 522 -10.57 0.94 -28.57
CA SER A 522 -9.39 0.48 -27.82
C SER A 522 -8.13 1.08 -28.42
N LEU A 523 -7.34 1.75 -27.61
CA LEU A 523 -6.14 2.47 -27.99
C LEU A 523 -4.92 1.82 -27.35
N TYR A 524 -3.86 1.64 -28.11
CA TYR A 524 -2.57 1.17 -27.63
C TYR A 524 -1.45 1.91 -28.34
N TYR A 525 -0.44 2.34 -27.57
CA TYR A 525 0.76 2.94 -28.14
C TYR A 525 1.99 2.63 -27.28
N PRO A 526 3.06 2.03 -27.82
CA PRO A 526 4.34 1.91 -27.16
C PRO A 526 5.07 3.26 -27.26
N ILE A 527 5.30 3.91 -26.11
CA ILE A 527 6.01 5.18 -26.05
C ILE A 527 7.50 4.89 -25.98
N GLU A 528 8.18 5.21 -27.05
CA GLU A 528 9.64 5.17 -27.16
C GLU A 528 10.15 6.62 -27.11
N ASN A 529 11.43 6.81 -26.83
CA ASN A 529 12.09 8.13 -26.78
C ASN A 529 11.53 9.08 -25.69
N ILE A 530 11.31 8.54 -24.51
CA ILE A 530 11.00 9.35 -23.32
C ILE A 530 12.25 10.16 -22.98
N VAL A 531 12.11 11.48 -22.89
CA VAL A 531 13.20 12.34 -22.46
C VAL A 531 13.31 12.27 -20.95
N PRO A 532 14.44 11.81 -20.37
CA PRO A 532 14.59 11.66 -18.94
C PRO A 532 14.70 13.01 -18.23
N ASN A 533 14.28 13.04 -16.96
CA ASN A 533 14.37 14.20 -16.06
C ASN A 533 13.58 15.45 -16.48
N ILE A 534 12.65 15.31 -17.43
CA ILE A 534 11.69 16.36 -17.79
C ILE A 534 10.28 15.77 -17.82
N THR A 535 9.30 16.65 -17.77
CA THR A 535 7.90 16.26 -17.99
C THR A 535 7.68 16.02 -19.48
N ASN A 536 7.22 14.81 -19.80
CA ASN A 536 6.74 14.44 -21.12
C ASN A 536 5.22 14.48 -21.14
N THR A 537 4.63 14.80 -22.28
CA THR A 537 3.18 14.87 -22.44
C THR A 537 2.73 13.96 -23.57
N PHE A 538 1.77 13.08 -23.29
CA PHE A 538 1.13 12.23 -24.29
C PHE A 538 -0.35 12.59 -24.43
N ASN A 539 -0.75 12.93 -25.65
CA ASN A 539 -2.10 13.37 -25.99
C ASN A 539 -2.76 12.43 -26.99
N VAL A 540 -4.08 12.26 -26.86
CA VAL A 540 -4.92 11.58 -27.84
C VAL A 540 -6.03 12.50 -28.29
N TYR A 541 -6.17 12.62 -29.60
CA TYR A 541 -7.21 13.42 -30.24
C TYR A 541 -8.13 12.51 -31.04
N LEU A 542 -9.43 12.81 -31.00
CA LEU A 542 -10.44 12.22 -31.87
C LEU A 542 -11.03 13.29 -32.78
N ARG A 543 -11.32 12.89 -34.01
CA ARG A 543 -12.04 13.67 -35.01
C ARG A 543 -13.00 12.77 -35.75
N MET A 544 -14.19 13.29 -36.13
CA MET A 544 -15.21 12.49 -36.78
C MET A 544 -15.70 13.23 -38.03
N GLU A 545 -15.81 12.52 -39.14
CA GLU A 545 -16.39 12.97 -40.40
C GLU A 545 -17.69 12.18 -40.66
N ASP A 546 -18.60 12.74 -41.45
CA ASP A 546 -19.91 12.18 -41.80
C ASP A 546 -20.80 11.84 -40.58
N GLY A 547 -20.59 12.56 -39.48
CA GLY A 547 -21.34 12.40 -38.25
C GLY A 547 -20.73 13.16 -37.09
N SER A 548 -21.25 12.94 -35.90
CA SER A 548 -20.74 13.48 -34.65
C SER A 548 -20.69 12.39 -33.59
N GLY A 549 -19.90 12.63 -32.54
CA GLY A 549 -19.82 11.72 -31.42
C GLY A 549 -19.74 12.46 -30.09
N SER A 550 -20.05 11.77 -29.02
CA SER A 550 -19.87 12.26 -27.66
C SER A 550 -19.21 11.19 -26.78
N VAL A 551 -18.37 11.66 -25.85
CA VAL A 551 -17.76 10.85 -24.80
C VAL A 551 -18.28 11.36 -23.46
N GLY A 552 -19.03 10.55 -22.75
CA GLY A 552 -19.60 10.91 -21.46
C GLY A 552 -18.57 10.93 -20.33
N ILE A 553 -18.97 11.44 -19.17
CA ILE A 553 -18.12 11.46 -17.97
C ILE A 553 -17.85 9.99 -17.53
N GLY A 554 -16.57 9.64 -17.36
CA GLY A 554 -16.15 8.30 -17.00
C GLY A 554 -16.11 7.28 -18.15
N ASP A 555 -16.49 7.69 -19.36
CA ASP A 555 -16.49 6.84 -20.56
C ASP A 555 -15.11 6.75 -21.24
N CYS A 556 -14.12 7.52 -20.77
CA CYS A 556 -12.74 7.43 -21.20
C CYS A 556 -11.87 6.94 -20.05
N ILE A 557 -11.24 5.78 -20.22
CA ILE A 557 -10.26 5.22 -19.28
C ILE A 557 -8.93 5.14 -20.02
N ALA A 558 -7.88 5.71 -19.43
CA ALA A 558 -6.54 5.66 -19.95
C ALA A 558 -5.54 5.26 -18.90
N SER A 559 -4.59 4.42 -19.26
CA SER A 559 -3.49 4.04 -18.39
C SER A 559 -2.17 4.19 -19.10
N ILE A 560 -1.17 4.62 -18.36
CA ILE A 560 0.22 4.61 -18.78
C ILE A 560 1.01 3.75 -17.79
N SER A 561 1.85 2.89 -18.32
CA SER A 561 2.72 2.03 -17.53
C SER A 561 4.16 2.15 -18.00
N GLY A 562 5.07 2.22 -17.06
CA GLY A 562 6.50 2.31 -17.35
C GLY A 562 7.33 2.10 -16.10
N GLN A 563 8.61 1.87 -16.32
CA GLN A 563 9.59 1.60 -15.28
C GLN A 563 10.04 2.91 -14.62
N ALA A 564 10.08 3.00 -13.29
CA ALA A 564 10.52 4.18 -12.54
C ALA A 564 9.90 5.50 -13.03
N MET A 565 8.61 5.47 -13.31
CA MET A 565 7.87 6.57 -13.91
C MET A 565 6.79 7.08 -12.96
N ALA A 566 6.62 8.40 -12.91
CA ALA A 566 5.49 9.07 -12.30
C ALA A 566 4.61 9.68 -13.41
N ALA A 567 3.29 9.62 -13.24
CA ALA A 567 2.37 10.18 -14.21
C ALA A 567 1.19 10.90 -13.53
N ALA A 568 0.69 11.95 -14.19
CA ALA A 568 -0.47 12.71 -13.79
C ALA A 568 -1.40 12.95 -15.00
N ALA A 569 -2.70 13.02 -14.75
CA ALA A 569 -3.66 13.34 -15.79
C ALA A 569 -3.79 14.85 -15.96
N ALA A 570 -3.73 15.31 -17.20
CA ALA A 570 -3.99 16.70 -17.59
C ALA A 570 -4.96 16.75 -18.78
N TRP A 571 -5.84 15.81 -18.87
CA TRP A 571 -6.63 15.62 -20.09
C TRP A 571 -7.96 16.35 -20.16
N ASP A 572 -8.39 16.94 -19.11
CA ASP A 572 -9.52 17.81 -19.25
C ASP A 572 -9.07 19.14 -19.88
N GLY A 573 -9.07 19.21 -21.19
CA GLY A 573 -8.66 20.40 -21.94
C GLY A 573 -9.42 21.69 -21.61
N ARG A 574 -10.42 21.61 -20.72
CA ARG A 574 -11.19 22.73 -20.21
C ARG A 574 -10.72 23.22 -18.85
N ILE A 575 -9.75 22.53 -18.24
CA ILE A 575 -9.20 22.94 -16.95
C ILE A 575 -8.32 24.16 -17.17
N ASP A 576 -8.67 25.23 -16.51
CA ASP A 576 -7.79 26.40 -16.37
C ASP A 576 -6.72 26.07 -15.32
N ILE A 577 -5.44 26.16 -15.69
CA ILE A 577 -4.31 25.87 -14.81
C ILE A 577 -4.30 26.80 -13.60
N GLU A 578 -4.61 28.09 -13.79
CA GLU A 578 -4.68 29.07 -12.71
C GLU A 578 -5.82 28.73 -11.73
N GLU A 579 -6.98 28.38 -12.25
CA GLU A 579 -8.12 27.95 -11.45
C GLU A 579 -7.81 26.65 -10.70
N THR A 580 -7.16 25.72 -11.33
CA THR A 580 -6.75 24.46 -10.70
C THR A 580 -5.74 24.70 -9.58
N ALA A 581 -4.73 25.53 -9.82
CA ALA A 581 -3.76 25.91 -8.80
C ALA A 581 -4.43 26.62 -7.60
N ALA A 582 -5.42 27.49 -7.85
CA ALA A 582 -6.18 28.13 -6.80
C ALA A 582 -6.99 27.16 -5.96
N LEU A 583 -7.59 26.15 -6.57
CA LEU A 583 -8.31 25.09 -5.88
C LEU A 583 -7.40 24.26 -4.98
N PHE A 584 -6.24 23.90 -5.48
CA PHE A 584 -5.26 23.13 -4.69
C PHE A 584 -4.62 23.97 -3.57
N SER A 585 -4.52 25.28 -3.74
CA SER A 585 -3.99 26.19 -2.71
C SER A 585 -4.89 26.28 -1.47
N VAL A 586 -6.17 25.95 -1.57
CA VAL A 586 -7.10 25.92 -0.43
C VAL A 586 -6.70 24.85 0.59
N GLY A 587 -6.03 23.80 0.14
CA GLY A 587 -5.54 22.72 0.99
C GLY A 587 -4.36 23.03 1.90
N GLY A 588 -3.80 24.24 1.86
CA GLY A 588 -2.73 24.63 2.79
C GLY A 588 -1.33 24.67 2.19
N GLY A 589 -0.95 25.80 1.67
CA GLY A 589 0.44 26.10 1.35
C GLY A 589 0.93 25.75 -0.06
N LEU A 590 0.04 25.30 -0.94
CA LEU A 590 0.38 25.01 -2.34
C LEU A 590 0.13 26.16 -3.31
N GLN A 591 -0.15 27.34 -2.77
CA GLN A 591 -0.42 28.53 -3.59
C GLN A 591 0.77 28.84 -4.51
N GLY A 592 0.47 29.00 -5.79
CA GLY A 592 1.48 29.32 -6.81
C GLY A 592 2.23 28.11 -7.38
N LYS A 593 1.86 26.88 -7.01
CA LYS A 593 2.41 25.68 -7.63
C LYS A 593 1.66 25.32 -8.91
N SER A 594 2.37 24.71 -9.84
CA SER A 594 1.75 24.17 -11.05
C SER A 594 0.87 22.96 -10.73
N VAL A 595 -0.01 22.58 -11.66
CA VAL A 595 -0.80 21.36 -11.53
C VAL A 595 0.10 20.13 -11.37
N THR A 596 1.19 20.07 -12.10
CA THR A 596 2.16 18.99 -12.04
C THR A 596 2.83 18.91 -10.66
N ASP A 597 3.23 20.06 -10.09
CA ASP A 597 3.81 20.11 -8.75
C ASP A 597 2.82 19.60 -7.68
N VAL A 598 1.56 20.00 -7.82
CA VAL A 598 0.50 19.55 -6.93
C VAL A 598 0.29 18.03 -7.05
N MET A 599 0.33 17.51 -8.27
CA MET A 599 0.15 16.08 -8.51
C MET A 599 1.33 15.23 -8.02
N ALA A 600 2.51 15.84 -7.88
CA ALA A 600 3.69 15.17 -7.33
C ALA A 600 3.76 15.15 -5.80
N VAL A 601 2.94 15.95 -5.13
CA VAL A 601 3.00 16.17 -3.67
C VAL A 601 1.62 15.98 -3.04
N GLY A 602 1.43 15.00 -2.19
CA GLY A 602 0.29 14.85 -1.29
C GLY A 602 -1.10 15.09 -1.92
N THR A 603 -1.30 14.60 -3.10
CA THR A 603 -2.52 14.91 -3.87
C THR A 603 -3.80 14.38 -3.24
N MET A 604 -3.71 13.37 -2.39
CA MET A 604 -4.89 12.77 -1.76
C MET A 604 -5.66 13.79 -0.93
N GLU A 605 -4.99 14.48 -0.02
CA GLU A 605 -5.61 15.50 0.82
C GLU A 605 -6.13 16.68 0.01
N LEU A 606 -5.33 17.13 -0.97
CA LEU A 606 -5.71 18.23 -1.85
C LEU A 606 -6.97 17.92 -2.65
N VAL A 607 -7.04 16.74 -3.24
CA VAL A 607 -8.20 16.33 -4.01
C VAL A 607 -9.42 16.19 -3.10
N GLN A 608 -9.27 15.60 -1.93
CA GLN A 608 -10.34 15.44 -0.97
C GLN A 608 -10.90 16.81 -0.53
N LYS A 609 -10.02 17.73 -0.16
CA LYS A 609 -10.42 19.08 0.24
C LYS A 609 -11.06 19.85 -0.91
N SER A 610 -10.48 19.81 -2.09
CA SER A 610 -11.04 20.45 -3.27
C SER A 610 -12.42 19.90 -3.61
N TYR A 611 -12.59 18.59 -3.48
CA TYR A 611 -13.87 17.95 -3.71
C TYR A 611 -14.92 18.40 -2.70
N SER A 612 -14.59 18.44 -1.41
CA SER A 612 -15.53 18.89 -0.38
C SER A 612 -15.93 20.36 -0.53
N ASP A 613 -14.97 21.22 -0.88
CA ASP A 613 -15.20 22.66 -1.03
C ASP A 613 -15.90 23.04 -2.35
N THR A 614 -15.76 22.19 -3.36
CA THR A 614 -16.24 22.50 -4.72
C THR A 614 -17.10 21.38 -5.32
N LEU A 615 -17.69 20.57 -4.49
CA LEU A 615 -18.42 19.34 -4.84
C LEU A 615 -19.30 19.44 -6.09
N THR A 616 -20.02 20.55 -6.22
CA THR A 616 -20.95 20.75 -7.34
C THR A 616 -20.35 21.54 -8.50
N ALA A 617 -19.23 22.22 -8.26
CA ALA A 617 -18.69 23.18 -9.21
C ALA A 617 -17.52 22.63 -10.04
N LYS A 618 -16.86 21.60 -9.57
CA LYS A 618 -15.59 21.15 -10.15
C LYS A 618 -15.48 19.63 -10.31
N PRO A 619 -16.41 19.00 -11.00
CA PRO A 619 -16.37 17.55 -11.20
C PRO A 619 -15.11 17.06 -11.92
N LYS A 620 -14.51 17.91 -12.76
CA LYS A 620 -13.28 17.61 -13.47
C LYS A 620 -12.07 17.39 -12.57
N ILE A 621 -12.08 17.92 -11.34
CA ILE A 621 -11.02 17.65 -10.36
C ILE A 621 -11.02 16.19 -9.94
N GLY A 622 -12.19 15.60 -9.77
CA GLY A 622 -12.34 14.18 -9.46
C GLY A 622 -11.72 13.26 -10.50
N ALA A 623 -11.54 13.72 -11.73
CA ALA A 623 -10.94 12.92 -12.77
C ALA A 623 -9.43 12.72 -12.61
N PHE A 624 -8.74 13.67 -12.01
CA PHE A 624 -7.28 13.58 -11.86
C PHE A 624 -6.84 12.46 -10.94
N CYS A 625 -7.60 12.25 -9.88
CA CYS A 625 -7.24 11.32 -8.83
C CYS A 625 -8.44 10.48 -8.41
N ARG A 626 -9.00 9.77 -9.35
CA ARG A 626 -10.16 8.92 -9.10
C ARG A 626 -9.99 7.96 -7.92
N PRO A 627 -8.87 7.27 -7.74
CA PRO A 627 -8.68 6.40 -6.58
C PRO A 627 -8.74 7.14 -5.25
N VAL A 628 -8.38 8.41 -5.27
CA VAL A 628 -8.26 9.25 -4.09
C VAL A 628 -9.58 9.91 -3.69
N THR A 629 -10.46 10.13 -4.66
CA THR A 629 -11.75 10.77 -4.40
C THR A 629 -12.80 9.83 -3.81
N LEU A 630 -12.56 8.54 -3.86
CA LEU A 630 -13.51 7.54 -3.37
C LEU A 630 -13.90 7.69 -1.89
N PRO A 631 -13.01 8.06 -0.98
CA PRO A 631 -13.37 8.21 0.42
C PRO A 631 -14.33 9.35 0.72
N VAL A 632 -14.45 10.32 -0.19
CA VAL A 632 -15.27 11.52 0.06
C VAL A 632 -16.76 11.26 0.00
N SER A 633 -17.15 10.23 -0.71
CA SER A 633 -18.59 9.88 -0.86
C SER A 633 -19.25 9.34 0.41
N SER A 634 -18.49 9.03 1.44
CA SER A 634 -19.01 8.51 2.70
C SER A 634 -19.45 9.57 3.70
N ASP A 635 -19.13 10.83 3.45
CA ASP A 635 -19.34 11.89 4.45
C ASP A 635 -20.64 12.69 4.25
N SER A 636 -21.52 12.16 3.45
CA SER A 636 -22.82 12.79 3.18
C SER A 636 -23.93 12.36 4.16
N GLU A 637 -23.58 11.96 5.38
CA GLU A 637 -24.54 11.78 6.45
C GLU A 637 -24.42 12.83 7.56
#